data_e3f76511449950522d6e6686d0d9bdcb
#
_entry.id   e3f76511449950522d6e6686d0d9bdcb
#
_cell.length_a   1.000
_cell.length_b   1.000
_cell.length_c   1.000
_cell.angle_alpha   90.00
_cell.angle_beta   90.00
_cell.angle_gamma   90.00
#
_symmetry.space_group_name_H-M   'P 1'
#
loop_
_entity.id
_entity.type
_entity.pdbx_description
1 polymer ?
#
loop_
_entity_poly.entity_id
_entity_poly.type
_entity_poly.pdbx_seq_one_letter_code
_entity_poly.pdbx_strand_id
1 'polypeptide(L)'
;MQTLSIDIETYSSISLQKSGVYRYVEAPDFEILLFGYSVDSGPVQVIDLACGEKIPEDIMEALTDDAVIKWAFNANFERICLSQHLKNLGISIDPFHDNHPLSTECARYLNPESWRCSMIWSATMGLPLSLEGVGAVLGLEKQKLTGGKDLIKFFCQPCAPTKANGQRTRNYPYQAPDKWAAFKRYNIRDVEAEMSIQERLQKFPVPDSVWDEYHIDQEINDRGVAIDLPLVRQAIDMDARSRAELTDAMRELTELDNPNSVQQMKQWLSDNGLETDSLGKKIVAELIKTAPPELQRVLMLRQQLAKSSVKKYQAMINAVCADSRARGMFQFYGANRTGRWAGRLIQLQNLPQNHLADLADARSLVRSGDYDSVEMLYEDVPDTLSQLIRTAFIPKDGNKLIVSDFSAIEARVIAWMAGENWRQEVFAKGGDIYCASA
;
A
#
# COMPACT_ATOMS: atom_id res chain seq x y z
N MET A 1 -7.55 16.69 29.85
CA MET A 1 -7.82 15.79 28.72
C MET A 1 -6.79 14.68 28.76
N GLN A 2 -7.22 13.42 28.80
CA GLN A 2 -6.32 12.25 28.80
C GLN A 2 -6.37 11.50 27.46
N THR A 3 -7.54 11.43 26.86
CA THR A 3 -7.76 10.71 25.60
C THR A 3 -8.58 11.52 24.61
N LEU A 4 -8.33 11.28 23.31
CA LEU A 4 -9.05 11.89 22.20
C LEU A 4 -9.36 10.80 21.16
N SER A 5 -10.63 10.42 21.00
CA SER A 5 -11.07 9.53 19.92
C SER A 5 -11.43 10.36 18.70
N ILE A 6 -10.93 9.97 17.52
CA ILE A 6 -10.97 10.80 16.31
C ILE A 6 -11.41 9.97 15.10
N ASP A 7 -12.20 10.58 14.22
CA ASP A 7 -12.45 10.12 12.85
C ASP A 7 -12.55 11.34 11.93
N ILE A 8 -11.97 11.27 10.74
CA ILE A 8 -11.96 12.39 9.79
C ILE A 8 -12.45 11.99 8.41
N GLU A 9 -13.11 12.94 7.76
CA GLU A 9 -13.45 12.82 6.35
C GLU A 9 -12.64 13.82 5.54
N THR A 10 -12.06 13.38 4.42
CA THR A 10 -11.08 14.18 3.68
C THR A 10 -11.38 14.19 2.19
N TYR A 11 -10.87 15.20 1.48
CA TYR A 11 -10.86 15.27 0.03
C TYR A 11 -9.44 15.38 -0.52
N SER A 12 -9.18 14.74 -1.64
CA SER A 12 -7.98 14.93 -2.45
C SER A 12 -8.24 14.50 -3.89
N SER A 13 -7.61 15.18 -4.85
CA SER A 13 -7.60 14.74 -6.26
C SER A 13 -6.74 13.51 -6.49
N ILE A 14 -5.82 13.18 -5.57
CA ILE A 14 -4.98 11.99 -5.61
C ILE A 14 -5.76 10.80 -5.05
N SER A 15 -5.74 9.66 -5.75
CA SER A 15 -6.43 8.45 -5.31
C SER A 15 -5.72 7.79 -4.12
N LEU A 16 -6.35 7.79 -2.95
CA LEU A 16 -5.86 7.11 -1.74
C LEU A 16 -5.54 5.63 -1.98
N GLN A 17 -6.41 4.93 -2.72
CA GLN A 17 -6.25 3.49 -2.98
C GLN A 17 -5.00 3.18 -3.81
N LYS A 18 -4.62 4.06 -4.77
CA LYS A 18 -3.47 3.85 -5.65
C LYS A 18 -2.17 4.36 -5.06
N SER A 19 -2.22 5.41 -4.25
CA SER A 19 -1.06 6.21 -3.86
C SER A 19 -0.70 6.11 -2.37
N GLY A 20 -1.65 5.64 -1.54
CA GLY A 20 -1.49 5.64 -0.08
C GLY A 20 -1.64 7.03 0.54
N VAL A 21 -1.80 7.08 1.86
CA VAL A 21 -2.12 8.31 2.58
C VAL A 21 -1.02 9.37 2.47
N TYR A 22 0.24 8.98 2.49
CA TYR A 22 1.37 9.90 2.44
C TYR A 22 1.41 10.73 1.15
N ARG A 23 1.19 10.10 0.01
CA ARG A 23 1.11 10.81 -1.28
C ARG A 23 -0.24 11.51 -1.46
N TYR A 24 -1.31 10.95 -0.90
CA TYR A 24 -2.66 11.51 -0.92
C TYR A 24 -2.72 12.91 -0.30
N VAL A 25 -2.07 13.12 0.85
CA VAL A 25 -2.06 14.41 1.55
C VAL A 25 -1.18 15.48 0.91
N GLU A 26 -0.28 15.09 -0.02
CA GLU A 26 0.55 16.05 -0.78
C GLU A 26 -0.20 16.70 -1.95
N ALA A 27 -1.44 16.31 -2.21
CA ALA A 27 -2.24 16.99 -3.24
C ALA A 27 -2.44 18.46 -2.88
N PRO A 28 -2.31 19.40 -3.84
CA PRO A 28 -2.52 20.83 -3.57
C PRO A 28 -3.94 21.16 -3.09
N ASP A 29 -4.89 20.29 -3.38
CA ASP A 29 -6.31 20.40 -3.03
C ASP A 29 -6.73 19.49 -1.88
N PHE A 30 -5.74 18.91 -1.16
CA PHE A 30 -6.02 18.13 0.04
C PHE A 30 -6.62 19.00 1.13
N GLU A 31 -7.74 18.55 1.69
CA GLU A 31 -8.36 19.16 2.86
C GLU A 31 -9.11 18.14 3.72
N ILE A 32 -9.20 18.41 5.01
CA ILE A 32 -10.11 17.72 5.93
C ILE A 32 -11.47 18.40 5.82
N LEU A 33 -12.51 17.63 5.54
CA LEU A 33 -13.89 18.09 5.39
C LEU A 33 -14.64 18.13 6.71
N LEU A 34 -14.55 17.02 7.45
CA LEU A 34 -15.17 16.83 8.75
C LEU A 34 -14.14 16.30 9.74
N PHE A 35 -14.20 16.81 10.95
CA PHE A 35 -13.40 16.34 12.07
C PHE A 35 -14.33 15.93 13.21
N GLY A 36 -14.56 14.62 13.34
CA GLY A 36 -15.32 14.03 14.44
C GLY A 36 -14.40 13.69 15.61
N TYR A 37 -14.79 14.03 16.83
CA TYR A 37 -14.00 13.73 18.00
C TYR A 37 -14.81 13.53 19.27
N SER A 38 -14.21 12.84 20.25
CA SER A 38 -14.69 12.72 21.61
C SER A 38 -13.54 12.87 22.60
N VAL A 39 -13.74 13.66 23.64
CA VAL A 39 -12.78 13.87 24.73
C VAL A 39 -13.15 12.95 25.89
N ASP A 40 -12.15 12.19 26.39
CA ASP A 40 -12.27 11.33 27.58
C ASP A 40 -13.55 10.47 27.60
N SER A 41 -13.88 9.90 26.43
CA SER A 41 -15.10 9.09 26.20
C SER A 41 -16.42 9.85 26.40
N GLY A 42 -16.40 11.17 26.33
CA GLY A 42 -17.59 12.03 26.39
C GLY A 42 -18.42 12.01 25.11
N PRO A 43 -19.40 12.95 24.98
CA PRO A 43 -20.21 13.05 23.77
C PRO A 43 -19.37 13.35 22.53
N VAL A 44 -19.72 12.69 21.41
CA VAL A 44 -19.06 12.94 20.13
C VAL A 44 -19.51 14.28 19.54
N GLN A 45 -18.55 15.06 19.10
CA GLN A 45 -18.73 16.30 18.38
C GLN A 45 -18.19 16.19 16.96
N VAL A 46 -18.71 17.00 16.04
CA VAL A 46 -18.21 17.11 14.67
C VAL A 46 -18.01 18.57 14.29
N ILE A 47 -16.85 18.87 13.74
CA ILE A 47 -16.49 20.19 13.22
C ILE A 47 -16.58 20.13 11.70
N ASP A 48 -17.34 21.05 11.12
CA ASP A 48 -17.58 21.16 9.68
C ASP A 48 -16.56 22.13 9.05
N LEU A 49 -15.32 21.60 8.84
CA LEU A 49 -14.22 22.40 8.30
C LEU A 49 -14.52 22.86 6.86
N ALA A 50 -15.23 22.06 6.08
CA ALA A 50 -15.60 22.40 4.71
C ALA A 50 -16.60 23.59 4.65
N CYS A 51 -17.32 23.86 5.72
CA CYS A 51 -18.20 25.02 5.86
C CYS A 51 -17.59 26.17 6.68
N GLY A 52 -16.30 26.09 7.02
CA GLY A 52 -15.53 27.17 7.65
C GLY A 52 -15.52 27.15 9.18
N GLU A 53 -16.04 26.10 9.82
CA GLU A 53 -15.82 25.89 11.26
C GLU A 53 -14.33 25.64 11.53
N LYS A 54 -13.91 25.86 12.76
CA LYS A 54 -12.50 25.66 13.18
C LYS A 54 -12.43 24.66 14.32
N ILE A 55 -11.39 23.83 14.33
CA ILE A 55 -11.09 22.97 15.46
C ILE A 55 -10.81 23.87 16.68
N PRO A 56 -11.43 23.62 17.85
CA PRO A 56 -11.17 24.37 19.08
C PRO A 56 -9.68 24.34 19.46
N GLU A 57 -9.20 25.43 20.09
CA GLU A 57 -7.79 25.61 20.40
C GLU A 57 -7.25 24.51 21.35
N ASP A 58 -8.01 24.17 22.37
CA ASP A 58 -7.69 23.09 23.32
C ASP A 58 -7.60 21.71 22.64
N ILE A 59 -8.38 21.45 21.60
CA ILE A 59 -8.29 20.23 20.80
C ILE A 59 -7.06 20.28 19.87
N MET A 60 -6.75 21.46 19.30
CA MET A 60 -5.54 21.64 18.48
C MET A 60 -4.27 21.42 19.30
N GLU A 61 -4.22 21.94 20.54
CA GLU A 61 -3.14 21.67 21.48
C GLU A 61 -3.03 20.18 21.82
N ALA A 62 -4.16 19.52 22.12
CA ALA A 62 -4.21 18.10 22.43
C ALA A 62 -3.72 17.19 21.27
N LEU A 63 -3.91 17.61 20.01
CA LEU A 63 -3.39 16.86 18.85
C LEU A 63 -1.85 16.79 18.84
N THR A 64 -1.19 17.86 19.32
CA THR A 64 0.28 17.96 19.35
C THR A 64 0.89 17.58 20.70
N ASP A 65 0.09 17.43 21.74
CA ASP A 65 0.55 17.01 23.08
C ASP A 65 0.70 15.48 23.15
N ASP A 66 1.92 15.00 23.32
CA ASP A 66 2.22 13.57 23.46
C ASP A 66 1.68 12.93 24.74
N ALA A 67 1.32 13.73 25.75
CA ALA A 67 0.68 13.24 26.97
C ALA A 67 -0.80 12.85 26.74
N VAL A 68 -1.43 13.36 25.69
CA VAL A 68 -2.81 13.01 25.29
C VAL A 68 -2.79 11.83 24.33
N ILE A 69 -3.44 10.73 24.69
CA ILE A 69 -3.54 9.54 23.84
C ILE A 69 -4.63 9.74 22.78
N LYS A 70 -4.24 9.67 21.51
CA LYS A 70 -5.16 9.75 20.36
C LYS A 70 -5.56 8.36 19.89
N TRP A 71 -6.85 8.10 19.77
CA TRP A 71 -7.45 6.87 19.28
C TRP A 71 -8.15 7.08 17.94
N ALA A 72 -7.97 6.16 17.01
CA ALA A 72 -8.75 6.10 15.78
C ALA A 72 -8.81 4.67 15.22
N PHE A 73 -9.78 4.40 14.35
CA PHE A 73 -9.84 3.14 13.61
C PHE A 73 -9.06 3.29 12.30
N ASN A 74 -7.86 2.69 12.22
CA ASN A 74 -6.83 2.90 11.20
C ASN A 74 -6.05 4.22 11.40
N ALA A 75 -5.63 4.46 12.63
CA ALA A 75 -5.06 5.71 13.15
C ALA A 75 -3.90 6.31 12.32
N ASN A 76 -3.20 5.50 11.50
CA ASN A 76 -2.20 6.02 10.56
C ASN A 76 -2.80 7.03 9.58
N PHE A 77 -4.04 6.82 9.15
CA PHE A 77 -4.71 7.73 8.22
C PHE A 77 -4.97 9.09 8.87
N GLU A 78 -5.59 9.08 10.05
CA GLU A 78 -5.88 10.30 10.81
C GLU A 78 -4.60 11.06 11.16
N ARG A 79 -3.57 10.34 11.65
CA ARG A 79 -2.28 10.93 12.05
C ARG A 79 -1.61 11.66 10.88
N ILE A 80 -1.53 11.03 9.70
CA ILE A 80 -0.88 11.64 8.53
C ILE A 80 -1.69 12.80 7.96
N CYS A 81 -3.03 12.66 7.88
CA CYS A 81 -3.91 13.73 7.39
C CYS A 81 -3.88 14.94 8.32
N LEU A 82 -3.94 14.76 9.63
CA LEU A 82 -3.85 15.83 10.62
C LEU A 82 -2.47 16.47 10.60
N SER A 83 -1.40 15.71 10.45
CA SER A 83 -0.05 16.26 10.28
C SER A 83 0.03 17.24 9.12
N GLN A 84 -0.55 16.90 7.97
CA GLN A 84 -0.57 17.80 6.82
C GLN A 84 -1.48 19.00 7.04
N HIS A 85 -2.62 18.80 7.70
CA HIS A 85 -3.53 19.90 8.03
C HIS A 85 -2.87 20.94 8.94
N LEU A 86 -2.20 20.49 10.01
CA LEU A 86 -1.44 21.36 10.94
C LEU A 86 -0.35 22.14 10.21
N LYS A 87 0.40 21.49 9.31
CA LYS A 87 1.38 22.15 8.45
C LYS A 87 0.77 23.24 7.57
N ASN A 88 -0.38 22.95 6.96
CA ASN A 88 -1.08 23.92 6.12
C ASN A 88 -1.54 25.16 6.92
N LEU A 89 -1.78 24.99 8.23
CA LEU A 89 -2.07 26.08 9.17
C LEU A 89 -0.81 26.79 9.71
N GLY A 90 0.40 26.33 9.35
CA GLY A 90 1.67 26.89 9.85
C GLY A 90 2.02 26.46 11.28
N ILE A 91 1.39 25.39 11.79
CA ILE A 91 1.64 24.87 13.14
C ILE A 91 2.82 23.87 13.06
N SER A 92 3.82 24.08 13.92
CA SER A 92 4.94 23.14 14.05
C SER A 92 4.47 21.84 14.67
N ILE A 93 4.90 20.72 14.06
CA ILE A 93 4.59 19.38 14.53
C ILE A 93 5.87 18.55 14.77
N ASP A 94 7.01 19.23 15.00
CA ASP A 94 8.27 18.55 15.27
C ASP A 94 8.22 17.87 16.67
N PRO A 95 8.07 16.54 16.73
CA PRO A 95 8.00 15.83 18.00
C PRO A 95 9.38 15.66 18.64
N PHE A 96 10.43 15.84 17.86
CA PHE A 96 11.80 15.64 18.30
C PHE A 96 12.49 17.00 18.50
N HIS A 97 12.49 17.51 19.72
CA HIS A 97 13.39 18.62 20.08
C HIS A 97 14.82 18.30 19.61
N ASP A 98 15.53 19.27 19.15
CA ASP A 98 16.81 19.35 18.43
C ASP A 98 17.90 18.25 18.62
N ASN A 99 17.70 17.24 19.44
CA ASN A 99 18.72 16.26 19.83
C ASN A 99 18.47 14.80 19.43
N HIS A 100 17.37 14.47 18.74
CA HIS A 100 17.12 13.08 18.35
C HIS A 100 17.75 12.76 16.99
N PRO A 101 18.51 11.64 16.83
CA PRO A 101 19.18 11.29 15.56
C PRO A 101 18.24 11.18 14.34
N LEU A 102 16.95 11.00 14.56
CA LEU A 102 15.92 10.87 13.53
C LEU A 102 15.10 12.16 13.34
N SER A 103 15.39 13.24 14.07
CA SER A 103 14.61 14.49 14.10
C SER A 103 14.34 15.10 12.71
N THR A 104 15.28 14.99 11.78
CA THR A 104 15.17 15.61 10.45
C THR A 104 14.33 14.82 9.45
N GLU A 105 14.12 13.51 9.63
CA GLU A 105 13.40 12.66 8.68
C GLU A 105 11.98 12.28 9.15
N CYS A 106 11.78 12.14 10.47
CA CYS A 106 10.49 11.81 11.08
C CYS A 106 9.68 13.04 11.53
N ALA A 107 10.32 14.19 11.71
CA ALA A 107 9.71 15.47 12.10
C ALA A 107 8.61 16.02 11.16
N ARG A 108 8.22 15.24 10.16
CA ARG A 108 7.17 15.62 9.19
C ARG A 108 5.76 15.25 9.64
N TYR A 109 5.62 14.39 10.61
CA TYR A 109 4.34 13.83 11.03
C TYR A 109 4.24 13.84 12.56
N LEU A 110 3.01 13.88 13.08
CA LEU A 110 2.73 13.78 14.50
C LEU A 110 3.38 12.51 15.09
N ASN A 111 3.92 12.64 16.32
CA ASN A 111 4.59 11.54 17.00
C ASN A 111 3.68 10.31 17.12
N PRO A 112 4.06 9.14 16.57
CA PRO A 112 3.22 7.95 16.62
C PRO A 112 3.03 7.39 18.04
N GLU A 113 3.92 7.66 18.99
CA GLU A 113 3.88 7.07 20.33
C GLU A 113 2.64 7.41 21.13
N SER A 114 2.05 8.59 20.87
CA SER A 114 0.79 9.01 21.48
C SER A 114 -0.47 8.52 20.75
N TRP A 115 -0.30 7.74 19.68
CA TRP A 115 -1.42 7.20 18.90
C TRP A 115 -1.68 5.73 19.22
N ARG A 116 -2.96 5.38 19.25
CA ARG A 116 -3.45 4.01 19.41
C ARG A 116 -4.44 3.72 18.29
N CYS A 117 -4.46 2.49 17.82
CA CYS A 117 -5.28 2.07 16.70
C CYS A 117 -6.22 0.93 17.10
N SER A 118 -7.52 1.20 17.15
CA SER A 118 -8.51 0.18 17.50
C SER A 118 -8.65 -0.92 16.43
N MET A 119 -8.24 -0.65 15.17
CA MET A 119 -8.10 -1.69 14.14
C MET A 119 -6.98 -2.67 14.51
N ILE A 120 -5.83 -2.20 15.00
CA ILE A 120 -4.73 -3.05 15.44
C ILE A 120 -5.15 -3.83 16.70
N TRP A 121 -5.79 -3.18 17.66
CA TRP A 121 -6.36 -3.87 18.83
C TRP A 121 -7.30 -4.99 18.40
N SER A 122 -8.22 -4.71 17.48
CA SER A 122 -9.12 -5.74 16.91
C SER A 122 -8.36 -6.87 16.22
N ALA A 123 -7.30 -6.55 15.48
CA ALA A 123 -6.48 -7.53 14.77
C ALA A 123 -5.76 -8.49 15.73
N THR A 124 -5.23 -7.99 16.86
CA THR A 124 -4.59 -8.83 17.89
C THR A 124 -5.57 -9.81 18.55
N MET A 125 -6.86 -9.48 18.53
CA MET A 125 -7.95 -10.35 18.99
C MET A 125 -8.49 -11.27 17.89
N GLY A 126 -7.89 -11.29 16.69
CA GLY A 126 -8.35 -12.10 15.55
C GLY A 126 -9.62 -11.58 14.89
N LEU A 127 -10.04 -10.34 15.17
CA LEU A 127 -11.22 -9.71 14.59
C LEU A 127 -10.93 -9.14 13.18
N PRO A 128 -11.96 -8.82 12.36
CA PRO A 128 -11.77 -8.22 11.05
C PRO A 128 -11.01 -6.88 11.08
N LEU A 129 -10.39 -6.51 9.94
CA LEU A 129 -9.66 -5.24 9.75
C LEU A 129 -10.57 -4.10 9.21
N SER A 130 -11.88 -4.17 9.43
CA SER A 130 -12.81 -3.12 9.03
C SER A 130 -13.76 -2.79 10.19
N LEU A 131 -14.05 -1.50 10.39
CA LEU A 131 -14.94 -1.01 11.44
C LEU A 131 -16.31 -1.70 11.40
N GLU A 132 -16.89 -1.82 10.19
CA GLU A 132 -18.13 -2.54 9.93
C GLU A 132 -18.05 -4.02 10.37
N GLY A 133 -16.95 -4.70 9.97
CA GLY A 133 -16.75 -6.12 10.29
C GLY A 133 -16.55 -6.37 11.79
N VAL A 134 -15.76 -5.53 12.46
CA VAL A 134 -15.57 -5.62 13.92
C VAL A 134 -16.88 -5.38 14.64
N GLY A 135 -17.63 -4.34 14.27
CA GLY A 135 -18.92 -4.02 14.86
C GLY A 135 -19.94 -5.17 14.72
N ALA A 136 -19.97 -5.82 13.55
CA ALA A 136 -20.84 -6.97 13.32
C ALA A 136 -20.44 -8.18 14.17
N VAL A 137 -19.15 -8.52 14.27
CA VAL A 137 -18.67 -9.66 15.07
C VAL A 137 -18.88 -9.44 16.56
N LEU A 138 -18.65 -8.22 17.06
CA LEU A 138 -18.86 -7.89 18.47
C LEU A 138 -20.31 -7.63 18.85
N GLY A 139 -21.22 -7.59 17.88
CA GLY A 139 -22.65 -7.32 18.11
C GLY A 139 -22.89 -5.94 18.72
N LEU A 140 -22.18 -4.91 18.24
CA LEU A 140 -22.29 -3.56 18.77
C LEU A 140 -23.65 -2.95 18.40
N GLU A 141 -24.25 -2.20 19.32
CA GLU A 141 -25.49 -1.44 19.07
C GLU A 141 -25.21 -0.27 18.10
N LYS A 142 -24.08 0.42 18.28
CA LYS A 142 -23.61 1.50 17.41
C LYS A 142 -22.72 0.92 16.31
N GLN A 143 -23.35 0.45 15.25
CA GLN A 143 -22.65 -0.04 14.06
C GLN A 143 -22.50 1.06 13.01
N LYS A 144 -21.54 0.87 12.11
CA LYS A 144 -21.33 1.74 10.95
C LYS A 144 -22.60 1.89 10.12
N LEU A 145 -22.94 3.13 9.73
CA LEU A 145 -24.13 3.40 8.93
C LEU A 145 -23.98 2.86 7.50
N THR A 146 -25.06 2.27 7.00
CA THR A 146 -25.17 1.91 5.57
C THR A 146 -25.21 3.16 4.70
N GLY A 147 -24.65 3.09 3.49
CA GLY A 147 -24.61 4.25 2.56
C GLY A 147 -23.40 5.17 2.70
N GLY A 148 -22.54 4.98 3.71
CA GLY A 148 -21.31 5.79 3.87
C GLY A 148 -20.39 5.75 2.67
N LYS A 149 -20.26 4.60 1.98
CA LYS A 149 -19.45 4.47 0.77
C LYS A 149 -19.88 5.41 -0.36
N ASP A 150 -21.18 5.65 -0.52
CA ASP A 150 -21.71 6.57 -1.52
C ASP A 150 -21.46 8.04 -1.14
N LEU A 151 -21.51 8.36 0.15
CA LEU A 151 -21.21 9.69 0.66
C LEU A 151 -19.71 10.01 0.52
N ILE A 152 -18.84 9.06 0.89
CA ILE A 152 -17.39 9.16 0.67
C ILE A 152 -17.08 9.35 -0.81
N LYS A 153 -17.64 8.52 -1.70
CA LYS A 153 -17.45 8.66 -3.14
C LYS A 153 -17.94 10.02 -3.65
N PHE A 154 -19.01 10.56 -3.07
CA PHE A 154 -19.60 11.82 -3.51
C PHE A 154 -18.78 13.03 -3.07
N PHE A 155 -18.32 13.09 -1.81
CA PHE A 155 -17.65 14.27 -1.25
C PHE A 155 -16.13 14.16 -1.22
N CYS A 156 -15.56 12.96 -1.05
CA CYS A 156 -14.13 12.76 -0.81
C CYS A 156 -13.32 12.46 -2.07
N GLN A 157 -13.97 12.29 -3.22
CA GLN A 157 -13.30 11.92 -4.48
C GLN A 157 -13.69 12.88 -5.62
N PRO A 158 -12.78 13.08 -6.60
CA PRO A 158 -13.13 13.80 -7.81
C PRO A 158 -14.31 13.15 -8.54
N CYS A 159 -15.16 13.96 -9.14
CA CYS A 159 -16.22 13.49 -10.02
C CYS A 159 -15.92 13.83 -11.49
N ALA A 160 -16.42 13.00 -12.40
CA ALA A 160 -16.28 13.28 -13.82
C ALA A 160 -17.10 14.52 -14.22
N PRO A 161 -16.52 15.46 -15.00
CA PRO A 161 -17.28 16.60 -15.52
C PRO A 161 -18.32 16.12 -16.53
N THR A 162 -19.58 16.51 -16.32
CA THR A 162 -20.71 16.19 -17.19
C THR A 162 -21.60 17.42 -17.38
N LYS A 163 -22.43 17.43 -18.41
CA LYS A 163 -23.43 18.51 -18.58
C LYS A 163 -24.40 18.55 -17.39
N ALA A 164 -24.79 17.41 -16.86
CA ALA A 164 -25.74 17.30 -15.75
C ALA A 164 -25.20 17.86 -14.43
N ASN A 165 -23.89 17.80 -14.21
CA ASN A 165 -23.27 18.34 -12.99
C ASN A 165 -22.64 19.74 -13.19
N GLY A 166 -22.88 20.41 -14.34
CA GLY A 166 -22.33 21.73 -14.65
C GLY A 166 -20.81 21.71 -14.88
N GLN A 167 -20.26 20.61 -15.41
CA GLN A 167 -18.84 20.42 -15.74
C GLN A 167 -17.92 20.47 -14.49
N ARG A 168 -18.45 20.26 -13.29
CA ARG A 168 -17.64 20.26 -12.07
C ARG A 168 -16.85 18.97 -11.92
N THR A 169 -15.68 19.09 -11.29
CA THR A 169 -14.77 17.99 -10.97
C THR A 169 -14.82 17.56 -9.50
N ARG A 170 -15.60 18.30 -8.68
CA ARG A 170 -15.75 18.09 -7.25
C ARG A 170 -17.17 18.44 -6.79
N ASN A 171 -17.67 17.77 -5.75
CA ASN A 171 -18.92 18.10 -5.09
C ASN A 171 -18.67 18.80 -3.76
N TYR A 172 -19.43 19.87 -3.50
CA TYR A 172 -19.35 20.68 -2.28
C TYR A 172 -20.60 20.52 -1.41
N PRO A 173 -20.52 20.82 -0.09
CA PRO A 173 -21.64 20.69 0.85
C PRO A 173 -22.93 21.36 0.38
N TYR A 174 -22.84 22.59 -0.13
CA TYR A 174 -23.99 23.40 -0.56
C TYR A 174 -24.74 22.82 -1.78
N GLN A 175 -24.14 21.92 -2.52
CA GLN A 175 -24.75 21.30 -3.70
C GLN A 175 -25.65 20.10 -3.35
N ALA A 176 -25.51 19.55 -2.16
CA ALA A 176 -26.31 18.42 -1.66
C ALA A 176 -26.42 18.46 -0.14
N PRO A 177 -27.16 19.46 0.43
CA PRO A 177 -27.21 19.72 1.88
C PRO A 177 -27.72 18.52 2.67
N ASP A 178 -28.71 17.78 2.15
CA ASP A 178 -29.23 16.58 2.83
C ASP A 178 -28.20 15.45 2.92
N LYS A 179 -27.43 15.24 1.83
CA LYS A 179 -26.32 14.29 1.83
C LYS A 179 -25.21 14.75 2.78
N TRP A 180 -24.94 16.05 2.85
CA TRP A 180 -23.96 16.60 3.76
C TRP A 180 -24.36 16.40 5.24
N ALA A 181 -25.62 16.67 5.57
CA ALA A 181 -26.15 16.39 6.90
C ALA A 181 -26.07 14.88 7.24
N ALA A 182 -26.33 14.00 6.27
CA ALA A 182 -26.14 12.56 6.46
C ALA A 182 -24.66 12.20 6.65
N PHE A 183 -23.74 12.89 5.96
CA PHE A 183 -22.31 12.65 6.07
C PHE A 183 -21.75 13.08 7.44
N LYS A 184 -22.23 14.19 8.01
CA LYS A 184 -21.90 14.56 9.40
C LYS A 184 -22.36 13.49 10.41
N ARG A 185 -23.59 12.98 10.26
CA ARG A 185 -24.06 11.87 11.11
C ARG A 185 -23.26 10.59 10.93
N TYR A 186 -22.77 10.33 9.71
CA TYR A 186 -21.91 9.20 9.42
C TYR A 186 -20.57 9.31 10.17
N ASN A 187 -19.89 10.46 10.10
CA ASN A 187 -18.64 10.71 10.82
C ASN A 187 -18.81 10.61 12.34
N ILE A 188 -19.88 11.18 12.92
CA ILE A 188 -20.22 10.99 14.35
C ILE A 188 -20.35 9.50 14.69
N ARG A 189 -21.04 8.74 13.84
CA ARG A 189 -21.27 7.32 14.07
C ARG A 189 -19.98 6.49 13.98
N ASP A 190 -19.03 6.86 13.14
CA ASP A 190 -17.75 6.16 13.02
C ASP A 190 -16.92 6.35 14.31
N VAL A 191 -16.88 7.56 14.91
CA VAL A 191 -16.28 7.78 16.25
C VAL A 191 -17.02 6.98 17.34
N GLU A 192 -18.36 7.01 17.37
CA GLU A 192 -19.13 6.26 18.36
C GLU A 192 -18.91 4.74 18.25
N ALA A 193 -18.79 4.22 17.03
CA ALA A 193 -18.53 2.80 16.78
C ALA A 193 -17.12 2.41 17.23
N GLU A 194 -16.14 3.26 16.95
CA GLU A 194 -14.74 3.09 17.39
C GLU A 194 -14.65 3.06 18.93
N MET A 195 -15.27 4.01 19.63
CA MET A 195 -15.33 4.05 21.10
C MET A 195 -16.03 2.80 21.68
N SER A 196 -17.08 2.32 21.01
CA SER A 196 -17.77 1.08 21.43
C SER A 196 -16.88 -0.16 21.28
N ILE A 197 -15.95 -0.17 20.32
CA ILE A 197 -14.92 -1.22 20.20
C ILE A 197 -13.97 -1.13 21.38
N GLN A 198 -13.45 0.05 21.71
CA GLN A 198 -12.58 0.26 22.87
C GLN A 198 -13.24 -0.24 24.16
N GLU A 199 -14.51 0.16 24.42
CA GLU A 199 -15.27 -0.28 25.59
C GLU A 199 -15.41 -1.81 25.64
N ARG A 200 -15.68 -2.44 24.51
CA ARG A 200 -15.86 -3.90 24.44
C ARG A 200 -14.54 -4.64 24.67
N LEU A 201 -13.43 -4.11 24.16
CA LEU A 201 -12.12 -4.74 24.22
C LEU A 201 -11.30 -4.39 25.46
N GLN A 202 -11.71 -3.41 26.29
CA GLN A 202 -10.96 -2.92 27.44
C GLN A 202 -10.51 -4.00 28.45
N LYS A 203 -11.25 -5.13 28.50
CA LYS A 203 -10.88 -6.29 29.35
C LYS A 203 -9.72 -7.12 28.78
N PHE A 204 -9.33 -6.85 27.55
CA PHE A 204 -8.27 -7.56 26.83
C PHE A 204 -7.30 -6.53 26.25
N PRO A 205 -6.55 -5.83 27.10
CA PRO A 205 -5.63 -4.78 26.64
C PRO A 205 -4.52 -5.35 25.76
N VAL A 206 -4.13 -4.57 24.77
CA VAL A 206 -2.96 -4.88 23.96
C VAL A 206 -1.70 -4.72 24.82
N PRO A 207 -0.78 -5.70 24.85
CA PRO A 207 0.49 -5.57 25.53
C PRO A 207 1.31 -4.38 25.03
N ASP A 208 2.05 -3.70 25.91
CA ASP A 208 2.88 -2.54 25.56
C ASP A 208 3.88 -2.88 24.44
N SER A 209 4.49 -4.07 24.49
CA SER A 209 5.41 -4.52 23.42
C SER A 209 4.79 -4.56 22.03
N VAL A 210 3.47 -4.78 21.91
CA VAL A 210 2.77 -4.76 20.62
C VAL A 210 2.55 -3.31 20.16
N TRP A 211 2.31 -2.39 21.12
CA TRP A 211 2.26 -0.96 20.77
C TRP A 211 3.63 -0.43 20.35
N ASP A 212 4.71 -0.86 21.00
CA ASP A 212 6.08 -0.51 20.61
C ASP A 212 6.38 -0.95 19.17
N GLU A 213 6.01 -2.17 18.80
CA GLU A 213 6.14 -2.67 17.43
C GLU A 213 5.26 -1.90 16.44
N TYR A 214 4.04 -1.52 16.82
CA TYR A 214 3.16 -0.68 16.01
C TYR A 214 3.77 0.70 15.77
N HIS A 215 4.37 1.32 16.78
CA HIS A 215 5.03 2.62 16.66
C HIS A 215 6.25 2.53 15.74
N ILE A 216 7.06 1.46 15.85
CA ILE A 216 8.17 1.19 14.93
C ILE A 216 7.67 1.05 13.47
N ASP A 217 6.52 0.36 13.24
CA ASP A 217 5.90 0.29 11.91
C ASP A 217 5.55 1.68 11.38
N GLN A 218 5.00 2.55 12.22
CA GLN A 218 4.68 3.91 11.83
C GLN A 218 5.94 4.71 11.45
N GLU A 219 7.01 4.61 12.23
CA GLU A 219 8.29 5.26 11.92
C GLU A 219 8.92 4.75 10.62
N ILE A 220 8.88 3.43 10.38
CA ILE A 220 9.35 2.83 9.12
C ILE A 220 8.58 3.39 7.93
N ASN A 221 7.25 3.48 8.06
CA ASN A 221 6.38 4.02 7.03
C ASN A 221 6.60 5.53 6.82
N ASP A 222 6.80 6.31 7.88
CA ASP A 222 7.08 7.75 7.85
C ASP A 222 8.43 8.05 7.15
N ARG A 223 9.43 7.24 7.43
CA ARG A 223 10.75 7.33 6.79
C ARG A 223 10.67 6.98 5.32
N GLY A 224 9.99 5.91 4.98
CA GLY A 224 9.90 5.38 3.62
C GLY A 224 11.25 4.98 3.03
N VAL A 225 11.30 4.68 1.75
CA VAL A 225 12.51 4.30 1.01
C VAL A 225 12.64 5.13 -0.26
N ALA A 226 13.84 5.60 -0.56
CA ALA A 226 14.12 6.38 -1.77
C ALA A 226 13.98 5.52 -3.02
N ILE A 227 13.45 6.12 -4.09
CA ILE A 227 13.21 5.49 -5.39
C ILE A 227 14.08 6.18 -6.46
N ASP A 228 14.78 5.39 -7.26
CA ASP A 228 15.48 5.88 -8.46
C ASP A 228 14.47 6.20 -9.56
N LEU A 229 13.90 7.42 -9.51
CA LEU A 229 12.88 7.85 -10.45
C LEU A 229 13.35 7.86 -11.92
N PRO A 230 14.59 8.25 -12.26
CA PRO A 230 15.12 8.08 -13.62
C PRO A 230 15.01 6.65 -14.12
N LEU A 231 15.48 5.67 -13.34
CA LEU A 231 15.35 4.24 -13.69
C LEU A 231 13.88 3.83 -13.88
N VAL A 232 13.01 4.20 -12.93
CA VAL A 232 11.60 3.82 -12.95
C VAL A 232 10.87 4.38 -14.18
N ARG A 233 11.11 5.64 -14.55
CA ARG A 233 10.50 6.26 -15.73
C ARG A 233 10.95 5.58 -17.02
N GLN A 234 12.26 5.38 -17.19
CA GLN A 234 12.78 4.69 -18.36
C GLN A 234 12.29 3.25 -18.47
N ALA A 235 12.18 2.52 -17.34
CA ALA A 235 11.60 1.18 -17.34
C ALA A 235 10.12 1.16 -17.78
N ILE A 236 9.33 2.17 -17.43
CA ILE A 236 7.93 2.31 -17.90
C ILE A 236 7.90 2.57 -19.41
N ASP A 237 8.73 3.48 -19.89
CA ASP A 237 8.79 3.84 -21.32
C ASP A 237 9.26 2.64 -22.16
N MET A 238 10.28 1.91 -21.70
CA MET A 238 10.76 0.69 -22.34
C MET A 238 9.73 -0.43 -22.35
N ASP A 239 8.99 -0.66 -21.23
CA ASP A 239 7.89 -1.63 -21.19
C ASP A 239 6.78 -1.26 -22.20
N ALA A 240 6.44 0.02 -22.32
CA ALA A 240 5.44 0.47 -23.26
C ALA A 240 5.86 0.22 -24.72
N ARG A 241 7.14 0.53 -25.08
CA ARG A 241 7.70 0.26 -26.40
C ARG A 241 7.72 -1.24 -26.69
N SER A 242 8.29 -2.05 -25.79
CA SER A 242 8.37 -3.50 -25.95
C SER A 242 6.99 -4.13 -26.11
N ARG A 243 5.99 -3.70 -25.32
CA ARG A 243 4.62 -4.19 -25.45
C ARG A 243 3.98 -3.86 -26.80
N ALA A 244 4.25 -2.69 -27.37
CA ALA A 244 3.76 -2.32 -28.69
C ALA A 244 4.40 -3.24 -29.76
N GLU A 245 5.72 -3.39 -29.76
CA GLU A 245 6.46 -4.24 -30.71
C GLU A 245 6.03 -5.72 -30.62
N LEU A 246 5.94 -6.27 -29.39
CA LEU A 246 5.47 -7.65 -29.17
C LEU A 246 4.00 -7.86 -29.60
N THR A 247 3.14 -6.86 -29.40
CA THR A 247 1.73 -6.92 -29.83
C THR A 247 1.61 -6.89 -31.34
N ASP A 248 2.39 -6.06 -32.00
CA ASP A 248 2.41 -5.95 -33.47
C ASP A 248 2.98 -7.23 -34.09
N ALA A 249 4.07 -7.80 -33.55
CA ALA A 249 4.57 -9.09 -33.98
C ALA A 249 3.55 -10.22 -33.79
N MET A 250 2.77 -10.20 -32.70
CA MET A 250 1.67 -11.17 -32.53
C MET A 250 0.56 -10.97 -33.55
N ARG A 251 0.19 -9.73 -33.90
CA ARG A 251 -0.82 -9.43 -34.91
C ARG A 251 -0.39 -9.95 -36.29
N GLU A 252 0.87 -9.73 -36.66
CA GLU A 252 1.42 -10.23 -37.92
C GLU A 252 1.36 -11.76 -38.01
N LEU A 253 1.64 -12.47 -36.91
CA LEU A 253 1.65 -13.94 -36.89
C LEU A 253 0.25 -14.56 -36.79
N THR A 254 -0.70 -13.88 -36.14
CA THR A 254 -2.01 -14.46 -35.83
C THR A 254 -3.15 -13.87 -36.63
N GLU A 255 -2.96 -12.71 -37.28
CA GLU A 255 -3.98 -11.90 -37.96
C GLU A 255 -5.16 -11.50 -37.06
N LEU A 256 -4.98 -11.57 -35.71
CA LEU A 256 -6.01 -11.20 -34.74
C LEU A 256 -6.06 -9.70 -34.50
N ASP A 257 -7.26 -9.12 -34.47
CA ASP A 257 -7.45 -7.71 -34.10
C ASP A 257 -6.91 -7.39 -32.71
N ASN A 258 -7.17 -8.28 -31.75
CA ASN A 258 -6.68 -8.16 -30.38
C ASN A 258 -6.01 -9.45 -29.90
N PRO A 259 -4.72 -9.63 -30.17
CA PRO A 259 -3.99 -10.84 -29.77
C PRO A 259 -3.83 -10.96 -28.25
N ASN A 260 -4.11 -9.89 -27.49
CA ASN A 260 -4.13 -9.93 -26.01
C ASN A 260 -5.44 -10.51 -25.45
N SER A 261 -6.51 -10.65 -26.25
CA SER A 261 -7.75 -11.29 -25.84
C SER A 261 -7.53 -12.78 -25.61
N VAL A 262 -7.80 -13.24 -24.38
CA VAL A 262 -7.70 -14.67 -24.02
C VAL A 262 -8.64 -15.51 -24.90
N GLN A 263 -9.84 -15.00 -25.19
CA GLN A 263 -10.82 -15.72 -25.98
C GLN A 263 -10.37 -15.86 -27.43
N GLN A 264 -9.95 -14.78 -28.09
CA GLN A 264 -9.48 -14.80 -29.49
C GLN A 264 -8.24 -15.69 -29.63
N MET A 265 -7.29 -15.58 -28.71
CA MET A 265 -6.07 -16.39 -28.73
C MET A 265 -6.35 -17.89 -28.54
N LYS A 266 -7.27 -18.27 -27.66
CA LYS A 266 -7.68 -19.68 -27.51
C LYS A 266 -8.31 -20.22 -28.77
N GLN A 267 -9.20 -19.47 -29.41
CA GLN A 267 -9.84 -19.87 -30.66
C GLN A 267 -8.80 -20.02 -31.75
N TRP A 268 -7.89 -19.07 -31.91
CA TRP A 268 -6.81 -19.13 -32.89
C TRP A 268 -5.91 -20.36 -32.66
N LEU A 269 -5.53 -20.68 -31.42
CA LEU A 269 -4.74 -21.90 -31.10
C LEU A 269 -5.50 -23.18 -31.46
N SER A 270 -6.81 -23.25 -31.16
CA SER A 270 -7.68 -24.36 -31.51
C SER A 270 -7.78 -24.53 -33.03
N ASP A 271 -7.98 -23.46 -33.77
CA ASP A 271 -8.04 -23.46 -35.26
C ASP A 271 -6.71 -23.94 -35.86
N ASN A 272 -5.58 -23.77 -35.15
CA ASN A 272 -4.26 -24.25 -35.54
C ASN A 272 -3.87 -25.60 -34.89
N GLY A 273 -4.85 -26.31 -34.33
CA GLY A 273 -4.66 -27.70 -33.84
C GLY A 273 -4.10 -27.80 -32.41
N LEU A 274 -4.09 -26.72 -31.63
CA LEU A 274 -3.63 -26.73 -30.25
C LEU A 274 -4.77 -26.33 -29.28
N GLU A 275 -5.43 -27.36 -28.74
CA GLU A 275 -6.50 -27.15 -27.75
C GLU A 275 -5.94 -26.78 -26.35
N THR A 276 -6.52 -25.79 -25.70
CA THR A 276 -6.17 -25.44 -24.33
C THR A 276 -7.32 -24.77 -23.57
N ASP A 277 -7.52 -25.18 -22.33
CA ASP A 277 -8.54 -24.59 -21.46
C ASP A 277 -8.07 -23.29 -20.77
N SER A 278 -6.77 -23.03 -20.76
CA SER A 278 -6.20 -21.87 -20.05
C SER A 278 -4.91 -21.38 -20.71
N LEU A 279 -4.73 -20.06 -20.70
CA LEU A 279 -3.48 -19.38 -21.07
C LEU A 279 -2.73 -18.87 -19.83
N GLY A 280 -2.90 -19.52 -18.69
CA GLY A 280 -2.16 -19.24 -17.47
C GLY A 280 -0.67 -19.57 -17.59
N LYS A 281 0.18 -18.84 -16.83
CA LYS A 281 1.66 -18.91 -16.92
C LYS A 281 2.22 -20.33 -16.96
N LYS A 282 1.73 -21.25 -16.12
CA LYS A 282 2.22 -22.64 -16.05
C LYS A 282 1.84 -23.41 -17.32
N ILE A 283 0.61 -23.27 -17.77
CA ILE A 283 0.10 -23.98 -18.96
C ILE A 283 0.81 -23.51 -20.22
N VAL A 284 0.96 -22.20 -20.41
CA VAL A 284 1.72 -21.64 -21.53
C VAL A 284 3.15 -22.15 -21.55
N ALA A 285 3.82 -22.22 -20.39
CA ALA A 285 5.18 -22.76 -20.30
C ALA A 285 5.28 -24.26 -20.67
N GLU A 286 4.25 -25.09 -20.39
CA GLU A 286 4.20 -26.47 -20.83
C GLU A 286 3.89 -26.58 -22.32
N LEU A 287 2.94 -25.79 -22.84
CA LEU A 287 2.59 -25.76 -24.26
C LEU A 287 3.79 -25.38 -25.14
N ILE A 288 4.62 -24.42 -24.71
CA ILE A 288 5.85 -24.03 -25.44
C ILE A 288 6.77 -25.23 -25.67
N LYS A 289 6.86 -26.20 -24.73
CA LYS A 289 7.75 -27.34 -24.85
C LYS A 289 7.29 -28.36 -25.91
N THR A 290 6.01 -28.43 -26.20
CA THR A 290 5.38 -29.48 -27.01
C THR A 290 4.73 -29.01 -28.30
N ALA A 291 4.47 -27.69 -28.42
CA ALA A 291 3.82 -27.12 -29.58
C ALA A 291 4.73 -27.12 -30.83
N PRO A 292 4.17 -27.10 -32.05
CA PRO A 292 4.92 -26.87 -33.29
C PRO A 292 5.65 -25.51 -33.27
N PRO A 293 6.78 -25.35 -33.99
CA PRO A 293 7.62 -24.15 -33.94
C PRO A 293 6.89 -22.83 -34.20
N GLU A 294 5.91 -22.83 -35.09
CA GLU A 294 5.08 -21.65 -35.41
C GLU A 294 4.23 -21.22 -34.22
N LEU A 295 3.61 -22.18 -33.54
CA LEU A 295 2.80 -21.91 -32.34
C LEU A 295 3.69 -21.60 -31.13
N GLN A 296 4.88 -22.19 -31.03
CA GLN A 296 5.85 -21.86 -29.98
C GLN A 296 6.18 -20.38 -29.98
N ARG A 297 6.42 -19.78 -31.17
CA ARG A 297 6.75 -18.35 -31.29
C ARG A 297 5.63 -17.48 -30.75
N VAL A 298 4.37 -17.76 -31.11
CA VAL A 298 3.21 -17.01 -30.59
C VAL A 298 3.05 -17.18 -29.08
N LEU A 299 3.25 -18.40 -28.57
CA LEU A 299 3.18 -18.66 -27.13
C LEU A 299 4.30 -17.97 -26.35
N MET A 300 5.52 -17.85 -26.91
CA MET A 300 6.63 -17.10 -26.31
C MET A 300 6.29 -15.59 -26.24
N LEU A 301 5.81 -14.99 -27.33
CA LEU A 301 5.37 -13.60 -27.34
C LEU A 301 4.25 -13.37 -26.31
N ARG A 302 3.31 -14.31 -26.22
CA ARG A 302 2.24 -14.26 -25.23
C ARG A 302 2.78 -14.32 -23.81
N GLN A 303 3.80 -15.13 -23.55
CA GLN A 303 4.45 -15.25 -22.23
C GLN A 303 5.15 -13.93 -21.84
N GLN A 304 5.86 -13.29 -22.77
CA GLN A 304 6.50 -11.99 -22.55
C GLN A 304 5.47 -10.91 -22.26
N LEU A 305 4.40 -10.80 -23.06
CA LEU A 305 3.30 -9.84 -22.85
C LEU A 305 2.54 -10.06 -21.53
N ALA A 306 2.50 -11.28 -21.01
CA ALA A 306 1.86 -11.61 -19.75
C ALA A 306 2.66 -11.21 -18.50
N LYS A 307 3.90 -10.69 -18.65
CA LYS A 307 4.71 -10.21 -17.52
C LYS A 307 4.01 -9.04 -16.83
N SER A 308 3.45 -9.28 -15.66
CA SER A 308 2.72 -8.27 -14.87
C SER A 308 3.61 -7.55 -13.84
N SER A 309 4.81 -8.06 -13.57
CA SER A 309 5.73 -7.52 -12.57
C SER A 309 6.18 -6.09 -12.85
N VAL A 310 6.32 -5.71 -14.11
CA VAL A 310 6.65 -4.35 -14.56
C VAL A 310 5.63 -3.29 -14.10
N LYS A 311 4.39 -3.68 -13.80
CA LYS A 311 3.39 -2.79 -13.16
C LYS A 311 3.84 -2.26 -11.80
N LYS A 312 4.87 -2.85 -11.20
CA LYS A 312 5.48 -2.37 -9.96
C LYS A 312 6.13 -0.99 -10.13
N TYR A 313 6.70 -0.69 -11.31
CA TYR A 313 7.22 0.64 -11.61
C TYR A 313 6.12 1.70 -11.59
N GLN A 314 4.95 1.40 -12.15
CA GLN A 314 3.81 2.31 -12.07
C GLN A 314 3.31 2.48 -10.62
N ALA A 315 3.33 1.42 -9.83
CA ALA A 315 3.00 1.50 -8.40
C ALA A 315 4.00 2.38 -7.63
N MET A 316 5.30 2.35 -8.00
CA MET A 316 6.32 3.24 -7.43
C MET A 316 6.01 4.71 -7.76
N ILE A 317 5.71 5.04 -9.02
CA ILE A 317 5.33 6.41 -9.43
C ILE A 317 4.10 6.89 -8.67
N ASN A 318 3.11 6.02 -8.47
CA ASN A 318 1.89 6.38 -7.76
C ASN A 318 2.13 6.65 -6.27
N ALA A 319 3.05 5.90 -5.65
CA ALA A 319 3.28 5.94 -4.20
C ALA A 319 4.40 6.89 -3.76
N VAL A 320 5.23 7.37 -4.70
CA VAL A 320 6.36 8.24 -4.38
C VAL A 320 5.87 9.63 -3.99
N CYS A 321 6.39 10.12 -2.87
CA CYS A 321 6.18 11.48 -2.37
C CYS A 321 7.10 12.49 -3.07
N ALA A 322 6.88 13.79 -2.81
CA ALA A 322 7.62 14.89 -3.45
C ALA A 322 9.14 14.82 -3.26
N ASP A 323 9.60 14.19 -2.18
CA ASP A 323 11.02 13.96 -1.86
C ASP A 323 11.60 12.67 -2.45
N SER A 324 10.95 12.08 -3.44
CA SER A 324 11.36 10.84 -4.12
C SER A 324 11.37 9.60 -3.22
N ARG A 325 10.69 9.62 -2.06
CA ARG A 325 10.56 8.46 -1.18
C ARG A 325 9.17 7.86 -1.27
N ALA A 326 9.08 6.53 -1.36
CA ALA A 326 7.81 5.81 -1.22
C ALA A 326 7.56 5.50 0.26
N ARG A 327 6.35 5.81 0.74
CA ARG A 327 5.92 5.70 2.13
C ARG A 327 4.66 4.84 2.27
N GLY A 328 4.36 4.39 3.49
CA GLY A 328 3.15 3.61 3.75
C GLY A 328 3.15 2.24 3.06
N MET A 329 4.31 1.62 2.91
CA MET A 329 4.46 0.35 2.20
C MET A 329 4.20 -0.88 3.06
N PHE A 330 4.02 -0.71 4.36
CA PHE A 330 3.77 -1.77 5.32
C PHE A 330 2.51 -1.50 6.14
N GLN A 331 1.90 -2.56 6.60
CA GLN A 331 0.84 -2.53 7.60
C GLN A 331 1.16 -3.55 8.68
N PHE A 332 1.37 -3.05 9.89
CA PHE A 332 1.49 -3.88 11.09
C PHE A 332 0.24 -4.73 11.27
N TYR A 333 0.39 -5.98 11.67
CA TYR A 333 -0.70 -6.96 11.83
C TYR A 333 -1.60 -7.12 10.58
N GLY A 334 -1.12 -6.71 9.40
CA GLY A 334 -1.91 -6.69 8.16
C GLY A 334 -2.27 -8.07 7.61
N ALA A 335 -1.55 -9.13 8.02
CA ALA A 335 -1.90 -10.52 7.79
C ALA A 335 -2.68 -11.07 9.00
N ASN A 336 -3.95 -10.72 9.09
CA ASN A 336 -4.84 -10.91 10.22
C ASN A 336 -4.74 -12.29 10.91
N ARG A 337 -4.60 -13.39 10.16
CA ARG A 337 -4.56 -14.75 10.74
C ARG A 337 -3.25 -15.09 11.43
N THR A 338 -2.16 -14.40 11.15
CA THR A 338 -0.81 -14.74 11.60
C THR A 338 -0.13 -13.61 12.36
N GLY A 339 -0.72 -12.42 12.39
CA GLY A 339 -0.10 -11.23 12.97
C GLY A 339 1.12 -10.68 12.21
N ARG A 340 1.45 -11.23 11.04
CA ARG A 340 2.59 -10.77 10.24
C ARG A 340 2.31 -9.41 9.60
N TRP A 341 3.37 -8.64 9.32
CA TRP A 341 3.29 -7.47 8.47
C TRP A 341 2.76 -7.83 7.08
N ALA A 342 1.89 -7.01 6.53
CA ALA A 342 1.46 -7.11 5.14
C ALA A 342 2.06 -5.98 4.31
N GLY A 343 2.49 -6.29 3.09
CA GLY A 343 2.89 -5.27 2.12
C GLY A 343 1.69 -4.51 1.60
N ARG A 344 1.88 -3.21 1.39
CA ARG A 344 0.92 -2.30 0.77
C ARG A 344 1.54 -1.66 -0.46
N LEU A 345 0.71 -1.07 -1.32
CA LEU A 345 1.12 -0.33 -2.53
C LEU A 345 2.05 -1.15 -3.44
N ILE A 346 3.36 -1.00 -3.30
CA ILE A 346 4.36 -1.69 -4.10
C ILE A 346 4.47 -3.18 -3.72
N GLN A 347 4.10 -3.55 -2.49
CA GLN A 347 4.19 -4.91 -1.95
C GLN A 347 5.62 -5.48 -2.03
N LEU A 348 6.52 -4.93 -1.23
CA LEU A 348 7.96 -5.25 -1.24
C LEU A 348 8.26 -6.76 -1.06
N GLN A 349 7.44 -7.49 -0.28
CA GLN A 349 7.60 -8.91 -0.03
C GLN A 349 7.41 -9.78 -1.30
N ASN A 350 6.70 -9.23 -2.31
CA ASN A 350 6.32 -9.95 -3.54
C ASN A 350 7.09 -9.46 -4.77
N LEU A 351 8.27 -8.87 -4.58
CA LEU A 351 9.11 -8.45 -5.71
C LEU A 351 9.84 -9.66 -6.31
N PRO A 352 9.98 -9.71 -7.64
CA PRO A 352 10.73 -10.77 -8.31
C PRO A 352 12.17 -10.84 -7.80
N GLN A 353 12.73 -12.04 -7.82
CA GLN A 353 14.17 -12.24 -7.64
C GLN A 353 14.91 -11.89 -8.93
N ASN A 354 16.15 -11.45 -8.80
CA ASN A 354 17.05 -11.22 -9.93
C ASN A 354 17.98 -12.41 -10.10
N HIS A 355 18.26 -12.74 -11.35
CA HIS A 355 19.15 -13.84 -11.76
C HIS A 355 20.16 -13.38 -12.82
N LEU A 356 20.13 -12.11 -13.23
CA LEU A 356 21.07 -11.55 -14.18
C LEU A 356 22.46 -11.49 -13.55
N ALA A 357 23.45 -12.05 -14.24
CA ALA A 357 24.84 -12.04 -13.78
C ALA A 357 25.46 -10.64 -13.82
N ASP A 358 25.04 -9.82 -14.78
CA ASP A 358 25.49 -8.46 -15.09
C ASP A 358 24.43 -7.41 -14.74
N LEU A 359 23.76 -7.61 -13.60
CA LEU A 359 22.65 -6.76 -13.12
C LEU A 359 22.95 -5.25 -13.14
N ALA A 360 24.22 -4.87 -12.86
CA ALA A 360 24.65 -3.48 -12.83
C ALA A 360 24.65 -2.85 -14.23
N ASP A 361 25.09 -3.59 -15.23
CA ASP A 361 25.15 -3.14 -16.63
C ASP A 361 23.73 -3.02 -17.20
N ALA A 362 22.88 -4.03 -16.99
CA ALA A 362 21.47 -3.99 -17.36
C ALA A 362 20.76 -2.78 -16.74
N ARG A 363 21.01 -2.52 -15.44
CA ARG A 363 20.47 -1.35 -14.74
C ARG A 363 20.95 -0.03 -15.37
N SER A 364 22.22 0.06 -15.73
CA SER A 364 22.80 1.27 -16.35
C SER A 364 22.17 1.56 -17.70
N LEU A 365 22.00 0.55 -18.55
CA LEU A 365 21.36 0.66 -19.86
C LEU A 365 19.90 1.10 -19.74
N VAL A 366 19.14 0.46 -18.87
CA VAL A 366 17.73 0.85 -18.63
C VAL A 366 17.66 2.28 -18.08
N ARG A 367 18.51 2.64 -17.12
CA ARG A 367 18.51 3.97 -16.51
C ARG A 367 18.88 5.08 -17.51
N SER A 368 19.73 4.78 -18.49
CA SER A 368 20.11 5.72 -19.57
C SER A 368 19.05 5.83 -20.67
N GLY A 369 18.08 4.90 -20.74
CA GLY A 369 17.07 4.86 -21.78
C GLY A 369 17.53 4.17 -23.07
N ASP A 370 18.61 3.39 -23.03
CA ASP A 370 19.16 2.69 -24.19
C ASP A 370 18.41 1.37 -24.45
N TYR A 371 17.22 1.49 -25.03
CA TYR A 371 16.34 0.35 -25.32
C TYR A 371 16.98 -0.63 -26.29
N ASP A 372 17.62 -0.14 -27.36
CA ASP A 372 18.15 -0.98 -28.43
C ASP A 372 19.30 -1.88 -27.91
N SER A 373 20.15 -1.36 -27.02
CA SER A 373 21.17 -2.17 -26.34
C SER A 373 20.56 -3.18 -25.37
N VAL A 374 19.50 -2.83 -24.65
CA VAL A 374 18.79 -3.78 -23.76
C VAL A 374 18.17 -4.92 -24.56
N GLU A 375 17.47 -4.63 -25.67
CA GLU A 375 16.87 -5.63 -26.55
C GLU A 375 17.95 -6.54 -27.17
N MET A 376 19.04 -5.96 -27.68
CA MET A 376 20.11 -6.72 -28.32
C MET A 376 20.84 -7.66 -27.35
N LEU A 377 21.08 -7.23 -26.10
CA LEU A 377 21.88 -7.99 -25.14
C LEU A 377 21.08 -8.99 -24.31
N TYR A 378 19.80 -8.70 -24.06
CA TYR A 378 18.98 -9.48 -23.12
C TYR A 378 17.78 -10.15 -23.81
N GLU A 379 17.46 -9.89 -25.06
CA GLU A 379 16.40 -10.48 -25.88
C GLU A 379 14.97 -10.36 -25.29
N ASP A 380 14.78 -10.61 -23.98
CA ASP A 380 13.49 -10.48 -23.26
C ASP A 380 13.47 -9.22 -22.41
N VAL A 381 13.13 -8.09 -23.03
CA VAL A 381 13.04 -6.78 -22.35
C VAL A 381 12.09 -6.83 -21.15
N PRO A 382 10.85 -7.36 -21.22
CA PRO A 382 9.97 -7.49 -20.05
C PRO A 382 10.58 -8.30 -18.91
N ASP A 383 11.34 -9.35 -19.18
CA ASP A 383 12.01 -10.12 -18.13
C ASP A 383 13.16 -9.33 -17.49
N THR A 384 14.00 -8.70 -18.28
CA THR A 384 15.07 -7.82 -17.81
C THR A 384 14.53 -6.73 -16.91
N LEU A 385 13.50 -6.01 -17.33
CA LEU A 385 12.84 -5.00 -16.51
C LEU A 385 12.28 -5.58 -15.21
N SER A 386 11.70 -6.79 -15.26
CA SER A 386 11.20 -7.49 -14.07
C SER A 386 12.30 -7.76 -13.04
N GLN A 387 13.48 -8.16 -13.49
CA GLN A 387 14.63 -8.47 -12.63
C GLN A 387 15.25 -7.21 -12.01
N LEU A 388 15.09 -6.03 -12.63
CA LEU A 388 15.62 -4.76 -12.14
C LEU A 388 14.74 -4.06 -11.09
N ILE A 389 13.52 -4.54 -10.81
CA ILE A 389 12.55 -3.86 -9.92
C ILE A 389 13.17 -3.58 -8.54
N ARG A 390 13.89 -4.53 -7.94
CA ARG A 390 14.50 -4.35 -6.62
C ARG A 390 15.58 -3.26 -6.62
N THR A 391 16.26 -3.04 -7.74
CA THR A 391 17.32 -2.05 -7.87
C THR A 391 16.81 -0.61 -7.94
N ALA A 392 15.50 -0.42 -8.08
CA ALA A 392 14.87 0.89 -8.01
C ALA A 392 14.83 1.46 -6.58
N PHE A 393 14.96 0.61 -5.55
CA PHE A 393 15.09 1.06 -4.17
C PHE A 393 16.55 1.38 -3.89
N ILE A 394 16.80 2.63 -3.56
CA ILE A 394 18.17 3.15 -3.34
C ILE A 394 18.32 3.68 -1.91
N PRO A 395 19.54 3.62 -1.34
CA PRO A 395 19.82 4.28 -0.07
C PRO A 395 19.85 5.80 -0.27
N LYS A 396 19.79 6.55 0.83
CA LYS A 396 20.14 7.97 0.84
C LYS A 396 21.64 8.14 0.51
N ASP A 397 21.98 9.25 -0.10
CA ASP A 397 23.38 9.56 -0.43
C ASP A 397 24.29 9.41 0.79
N GLY A 398 25.41 8.73 0.59
CA GLY A 398 26.36 8.41 1.65
C GLY A 398 26.00 7.22 2.56
N ASN A 399 24.81 6.60 2.35
CA ASN A 399 24.37 5.43 3.10
C ASN A 399 24.38 4.16 2.22
N LYS A 400 24.18 3.02 2.86
CA LYS A 400 23.96 1.72 2.21
C LYS A 400 22.78 0.99 2.81
N LEU A 401 22.11 0.17 2.01
CA LEU A 401 21.10 -0.79 2.50
C LEU A 401 21.85 -2.03 3.01
N ILE A 402 21.54 -2.42 4.26
CA ILE A 402 21.99 -3.68 4.84
C ILE A 402 20.78 -4.59 4.85
N VAL A 403 20.85 -5.72 4.12
CA VAL A 403 19.77 -6.68 4.00
C VAL A 403 20.18 -7.98 4.67
N SER A 404 19.36 -8.45 5.60
CA SER A 404 19.57 -9.69 6.35
C SER A 404 18.25 -10.43 6.51
N ASP A 405 18.26 -11.74 6.36
CA ASP A 405 17.10 -12.60 6.51
C ASP A 405 17.46 -13.87 7.29
N PHE A 406 16.51 -14.40 8.07
CA PHE A 406 16.67 -15.65 8.78
C PHE A 406 16.38 -16.83 7.86
N SER A 407 17.42 -17.55 7.44
CA SER A 407 17.25 -18.76 6.67
C SER A 407 16.42 -19.80 7.42
N ALA A 408 15.35 -20.31 6.79
CA ALA A 408 14.48 -21.36 7.32
C ALA A 408 13.95 -21.11 8.75
N ILE A 409 13.54 -19.86 9.08
CA ILE A 409 13.17 -19.45 10.43
C ILE A 409 12.08 -20.33 11.06
N GLU A 410 11.06 -20.71 10.30
CA GLU A 410 9.97 -21.55 10.80
C GLU A 410 10.48 -22.94 11.21
N ALA A 411 11.35 -23.56 10.40
CA ALA A 411 11.94 -24.85 10.72
C ALA A 411 12.85 -24.80 11.95
N ARG A 412 13.57 -23.67 12.13
CA ARG A 412 14.41 -23.44 13.35
C ARG A 412 13.56 -23.29 14.59
N VAL A 413 12.51 -22.49 14.53
CA VAL A 413 11.60 -22.26 15.68
C VAL A 413 10.87 -23.54 16.05
N ILE A 414 10.35 -24.32 15.08
CA ILE A 414 9.67 -25.58 15.34
C ILE A 414 10.65 -26.59 15.96
N ALA A 415 11.86 -26.71 15.43
CA ALA A 415 12.88 -27.59 15.99
C ALA A 415 13.24 -27.22 17.45
N TRP A 416 13.34 -25.91 17.74
CA TRP A 416 13.58 -25.42 19.09
C TRP A 416 12.41 -25.74 20.03
N MET A 417 11.18 -25.47 19.63
CA MET A 417 9.98 -25.73 20.41
C MET A 417 9.76 -27.23 20.68
N ALA A 418 10.09 -28.07 19.70
CA ALA A 418 9.98 -29.52 19.80
C ALA A 418 11.16 -30.19 20.55
N GLY A 419 12.20 -29.43 20.90
CA GLY A 419 13.41 -29.98 21.53
C GLY A 419 14.24 -30.89 20.61
N GLU A 420 14.13 -30.72 19.30
CA GLU A 420 14.87 -31.53 18.29
C GLU A 420 16.32 -31.04 18.15
N ASN A 421 17.20 -31.49 19.08
CA ASN A 421 18.59 -31.05 19.15
C ASN A 421 19.39 -31.30 17.86
N TRP A 422 19.15 -32.44 17.19
CA TRP A 422 19.87 -32.76 15.96
C TRP A 422 19.62 -31.74 14.84
N ARG A 423 18.40 -31.25 14.69
CA ARG A 423 18.08 -30.19 13.71
C ARG A 423 18.71 -28.87 14.11
N GLN A 424 18.69 -28.54 15.38
CA GLN A 424 19.36 -27.33 15.90
C GLN A 424 20.85 -27.37 15.63
N GLU A 425 21.51 -28.53 15.81
CA GLU A 425 22.93 -28.72 15.49
C GLU A 425 23.24 -28.56 14.00
N VAL A 426 22.38 -29.12 13.12
CA VAL A 426 22.52 -28.93 11.65
C VAL A 426 22.49 -27.45 11.29
N PHE A 427 21.52 -26.70 11.84
CA PHE A 427 21.43 -25.27 11.61
C PHE A 427 22.63 -24.47 12.19
N ALA A 428 23.10 -24.83 13.35
CA ALA A 428 24.24 -24.20 13.98
C ALA A 428 25.55 -24.40 13.19
N LYS A 429 25.69 -25.54 12.56
CA LYS A 429 26.82 -25.88 11.68
C LYS A 429 26.67 -25.37 10.24
N GLY A 430 25.59 -24.64 9.93
CA GLY A 430 25.32 -24.15 8.57
C GLY A 430 24.96 -25.25 7.56
N GLY A 431 24.52 -26.41 8.03
CA GLY A 431 24.12 -27.53 7.17
C GLY A 431 22.76 -27.32 6.52
N ASP A 432 22.53 -28.06 5.41
CA ASP A 432 21.25 -28.10 4.72
C ASP A 432 20.30 -29.06 5.46
N ILE A 433 19.21 -28.53 5.99
CA ILE A 433 18.24 -29.30 6.76
C ILE A 433 17.47 -30.32 5.88
N TYR A 434 17.29 -30.05 4.61
CA TYR A 434 16.63 -30.98 3.69
C TYR A 434 17.52 -32.19 3.41
N CYS A 435 18.80 -31.95 3.15
CA CYS A 435 19.78 -33.05 3.01
C CYS A 435 19.93 -33.85 4.30
N ALA A 436 19.93 -33.19 5.45
CA ALA A 436 20.06 -33.87 6.75
C ALA A 436 18.80 -34.65 7.16
N SER A 437 17.62 -34.32 6.58
CA SER A 437 16.35 -35.00 6.85
C SER A 437 16.06 -36.14 5.89
N ALA A 438 16.76 -36.23 4.76
CA ALA A 438 16.67 -37.30 3.74
C ALA A 438 17.51 -38.48 4.14
#